data_ff3d5c34c4a75a0625f6f6545112a98f
#
_entry.id   ff3d5c34c4a75a0625f6f6545112a98f
#
_cell.length_a   1.000
_cell.length_b   1.000
_cell.length_c   1.000
_cell.angle_alpha   90.00
_cell.angle_beta   90.00
_cell.angle_gamma   90.00
#
_symmetry.space_group_name_H-M   'P 1'
#
loop_
_entity.id
_entity.type
_entity.pdbx_description
1 polymer ?
#
loop_
_entity_poly.entity_id
_entity_poly.type
_entity_poly.pdbx_seq_one_letter_code
_entity_poly.pdbx_strand_id
1 'polypeptide(L)'
;MGKLYVVGFGPGGYEHMTAKCIDVIEKADIITGYTTYVEMLKEFFPDKTYLATPMMQEVKRCRMAVEEAMKDQTVAMVSSGDSGIYGMAGIIYQVAEEMGADIEIETVPGVTAASAAASVLGAPLMHDFAVISLSDLMTPLDLIMKRIDCAGQGDLIVCLYNPKSKKRTGYVE
;
A
#
# COMPACT_ATOMS: atom_id res chain seq x y z
N MET A 1 -3.58 17.90 18.16
CA MET A 1 -4.45 17.13 17.22
C MET A 1 -3.58 16.09 16.54
N GLY A 2 -3.93 14.82 16.73
CA GLY A 2 -3.13 13.71 16.21
C GLY A 2 -3.11 13.68 14.70
N LYS A 3 -2.04 13.13 14.14
CA LYS A 3 -1.85 13.06 12.69
C LYS A 3 -1.52 11.64 12.24
N LEU A 4 -2.21 11.17 11.21
CA LEU A 4 -2.00 9.86 10.61
C LEU A 4 -1.54 10.02 9.16
N TYR A 5 -0.33 9.59 8.90
CA TYR A 5 0.19 9.47 7.54
C TYR A 5 -0.04 8.06 7.00
N VAL A 6 -0.57 7.95 5.77
CA VAL A 6 -0.68 6.69 5.06
C VAL A 6 0.40 6.64 4.00
N VAL A 7 1.47 5.89 4.26
CA VAL A 7 2.74 6.01 3.57
C VAL A 7 3.01 4.81 2.67
N GLY A 8 3.25 5.07 1.38
CA GLY A 8 3.86 4.12 0.48
C GLY A 8 5.38 4.26 0.50
N PHE A 9 6.10 3.19 0.84
CA PHE A 9 7.56 3.23 0.89
C PHE A 9 8.23 2.41 -0.22
N GLY A 10 7.43 1.91 -1.19
CA GLY A 10 7.94 1.03 -2.24
C GLY A 10 8.89 1.68 -3.23
N PRO A 11 9.60 0.82 -3.99
CA PRO A 11 9.40 -0.63 -4.09
C PRO A 11 10.10 -1.48 -3.01
N GLY A 12 10.84 -0.87 -2.12
CA GLY A 12 11.72 -1.47 -1.12
C GLY A 12 13.10 -0.85 -1.24
N GLY A 13 14.01 -0.88 -0.37
CA GLY A 13 15.28 -0.19 -0.38
C GLY A 13 15.17 1.32 -0.09
N TYR A 14 16.07 1.83 0.73
CA TYR A 14 16.04 3.22 1.18
C TYR A 14 16.14 4.21 0.02
N GLU A 15 16.98 3.90 -0.97
CA GLU A 15 17.27 4.73 -2.14
C GLU A 15 16.06 4.92 -3.08
N HIS A 16 15.03 4.10 -2.92
CA HIS A 16 13.80 4.17 -3.72
C HIS A 16 12.65 4.85 -2.98
N MET A 17 12.83 5.17 -1.71
CA MET A 17 11.83 5.92 -0.95
C MET A 17 11.76 7.37 -1.44
N THR A 18 10.57 7.94 -1.47
CA THR A 18 10.45 9.38 -1.72
C THR A 18 10.99 10.17 -0.54
N ALA A 19 11.54 11.36 -0.79
CA ALA A 19 12.01 12.25 0.29
C ALA A 19 10.89 12.53 1.32
N LYS A 20 9.64 12.66 0.86
CA LYS A 20 8.48 12.85 1.75
C LYS A 20 8.22 11.62 2.62
N CYS A 21 8.39 10.41 2.07
CA CYS A 21 8.26 9.17 2.82
C CYS A 21 9.27 9.11 3.97
N ILE A 22 10.54 9.40 3.69
CA ILE A 22 11.62 9.41 4.68
C ILE A 22 11.32 10.44 5.77
N ASP A 23 11.04 11.70 5.39
CA ASP A 23 10.73 12.79 6.32
C ASP A 23 9.58 12.46 7.28
N VAL A 24 8.52 11.84 6.75
CA VAL A 24 7.36 11.44 7.56
C VAL A 24 7.69 10.30 8.51
N ILE A 25 8.43 9.28 8.07
CA ILE A 25 8.83 8.16 8.91
C ILE A 25 9.77 8.66 10.03
N GLU A 26 10.70 9.56 9.72
CA GLU A 26 11.60 10.15 10.71
C GLU A 26 10.87 10.97 11.77
N LYS A 27 9.79 11.65 11.41
CA LYS A 27 8.98 12.47 12.33
C LYS A 27 7.91 11.68 13.09
N ALA A 28 7.56 10.50 12.64
CA ALA A 28 6.52 9.68 13.28
C ALA A 28 6.95 9.21 14.68
N ASP A 29 6.04 9.29 15.64
CA ASP A 29 6.18 8.71 16.97
C ASP A 29 6.01 7.18 16.89
N ILE A 30 5.08 6.73 16.05
CA ILE A 30 4.74 5.33 15.87
C ILE A 30 4.66 4.98 14.37
N ILE A 31 5.27 3.85 14.02
CA ILE A 31 5.13 3.25 12.69
C ILE A 31 4.26 2.00 12.83
N THR A 32 3.18 1.92 12.05
CA THR A 32 2.31 0.74 12.02
C THR A 32 2.27 0.13 10.62
N GLY A 33 2.23 -1.20 10.53
CA GLY A 33 2.24 -1.87 9.24
C GLY A 33 2.06 -3.39 9.32
N TYR A 34 2.08 -4.02 8.15
CA TYR A 34 2.21 -5.47 8.06
C TYR A 34 3.60 -5.90 8.55
N THR A 35 3.67 -7.01 9.30
CA THR A 35 4.90 -7.48 9.96
C THR A 35 6.12 -7.47 9.04
N THR A 36 6.00 -7.99 7.82
CA THR A 36 7.12 -8.03 6.87
C THR A 36 7.60 -6.62 6.48
N TYR A 37 6.69 -5.67 6.30
CA TYR A 37 7.04 -4.29 5.94
C TYR A 37 7.71 -3.56 7.10
N VAL A 38 7.23 -3.80 8.30
CA VAL A 38 7.83 -3.26 9.52
C VAL A 38 9.25 -3.79 9.70
N GLU A 39 9.50 -5.08 9.49
CA GLU A 39 10.86 -5.65 9.60
C GLU A 39 11.82 -5.05 8.55
N MET A 40 11.36 -4.80 7.32
CA MET A 40 12.17 -4.10 6.31
C MET A 40 12.55 -2.67 6.75
N LEU A 41 11.62 -1.93 7.35
CA LEU A 41 11.87 -0.56 7.78
C LEU A 41 12.77 -0.45 9.02
N LYS A 42 12.79 -1.44 9.89
CA LYS A 42 13.68 -1.49 11.05
C LYS A 42 15.17 -1.44 10.67
N GLU A 43 15.51 -1.93 9.48
CA GLU A 43 16.89 -1.85 8.98
C GLU A 43 17.35 -0.41 8.75
N PHE A 44 16.42 0.49 8.40
CA PHE A 44 16.69 1.88 8.07
C PHE A 44 16.35 2.84 9.22
N PHE A 45 15.37 2.50 10.05
CA PHE A 45 14.88 3.33 11.14
C PHE A 45 14.80 2.53 12.46
N PRO A 46 15.95 2.05 13.01
CA PRO A 46 15.96 1.11 14.13
C PRO A 46 15.38 1.67 15.44
N ASP A 47 15.44 2.99 15.65
CA ASP A 47 15.06 3.65 16.91
C ASP A 47 13.57 4.02 16.99
N LYS A 48 12.75 3.58 16.03
CA LYS A 48 11.32 3.88 16.00
C LYS A 48 10.48 2.89 16.79
N THR A 49 9.34 3.35 17.28
CA THR A 49 8.32 2.49 17.89
C THR A 49 7.47 1.85 16.80
N TYR A 50 7.34 0.53 16.83
CA TYR A 50 6.64 -0.23 15.81
C TYR A 50 5.45 -1.00 16.37
N LEU A 51 4.31 -0.89 15.67
CA LEU A 51 3.13 -1.72 15.87
C LEU A 51 2.88 -2.52 14.59
N ALA A 52 2.91 -3.84 14.68
CA ALA A 52 2.74 -4.72 13.53
C ALA A 52 1.59 -5.70 13.70
N THR A 53 0.94 -6.03 12.59
CA THR A 53 -0.04 -7.12 12.55
C THR A 53 0.29 -8.07 11.40
N PRO A 54 -0.06 -9.37 11.53
CA PRO A 54 0.12 -10.34 10.44
C PRO A 54 -0.82 -10.05 9.25
N MET A 55 -0.67 -10.83 8.20
CA MET A 55 -1.53 -10.82 7.01
C MET A 55 -3.00 -11.07 7.39
N MET A 56 -3.92 -10.55 6.60
CA MET A 56 -5.37 -10.65 6.78
C MET A 56 -5.92 -9.96 8.04
N GLN A 57 -5.20 -8.96 8.55
CA GLN A 57 -5.63 -8.11 9.67
C GLN A 57 -5.62 -6.62 9.29
N GLU A 58 -5.98 -6.30 8.07
CA GLU A 58 -5.93 -4.95 7.52
C GLU A 58 -6.78 -3.97 8.32
N VAL A 59 -8.05 -4.31 8.57
CA VAL A 59 -8.98 -3.46 9.36
C VAL A 59 -8.48 -3.27 10.79
N LYS A 60 -7.99 -4.34 11.44
CA LYS A 60 -7.42 -4.26 12.79
C LYS A 60 -6.21 -3.32 12.82
N ARG A 61 -5.33 -3.43 11.82
CA ARG A 61 -4.15 -2.58 11.67
C ARG A 61 -4.54 -1.11 11.50
N CYS A 62 -5.57 -0.83 10.68
CA CYS A 62 -6.09 0.51 10.51
C CYS A 62 -6.67 1.07 11.81
N ARG A 63 -7.46 0.28 12.56
CA ARG A 63 -8.00 0.70 13.85
C ARG A 63 -6.89 1.06 14.83
N MET A 64 -5.86 0.22 14.96
CA MET A 64 -4.70 0.50 15.81
C MET A 64 -4.02 1.82 15.43
N ALA A 65 -3.83 2.09 14.12
CA ALA A 65 -3.22 3.34 13.67
C ALA A 65 -4.07 4.57 14.01
N VAL A 66 -5.38 4.48 13.82
CA VAL A 66 -6.33 5.54 14.15
C VAL A 66 -6.39 5.77 15.66
N GLU A 67 -6.45 4.70 16.47
CA GLU A 67 -6.45 4.77 17.94
C GLU A 67 -5.21 5.46 18.50
N GLU A 68 -4.02 5.18 17.93
CA GLU A 68 -2.79 5.86 18.35
C GLU A 68 -2.78 7.34 17.91
N ALA A 69 -3.25 7.65 16.71
CA ALA A 69 -3.36 9.04 16.28
C ALA A 69 -4.35 9.84 17.15
N MET A 70 -5.45 9.23 17.60
CA MET A 70 -6.41 9.88 18.51
C MET A 70 -5.82 10.24 19.88
N LYS A 71 -4.64 9.71 20.23
CA LYS A 71 -3.87 10.08 21.45
C LYS A 71 -2.90 11.26 21.21
N ASP A 72 -3.16 12.08 20.21
CA ASP A 72 -2.31 13.21 19.80
C ASP A 72 -0.90 12.82 19.32
N GLN A 73 -0.73 11.58 18.85
CA GLN A 73 0.52 11.10 18.29
C GLN A 73 0.58 11.28 16.78
N THR A 74 1.80 11.38 16.25
CA THR A 74 2.08 11.30 14.81
C THR A 74 2.32 9.84 14.44
N VAL A 75 1.42 9.27 13.65
CA VAL A 75 1.47 7.86 13.26
C VAL A 75 1.75 7.74 11.76
N ALA A 76 2.69 6.88 11.38
CA ALA A 76 2.92 6.48 9.99
C ALA A 76 2.40 5.05 9.76
N MET A 77 1.31 4.92 9.02
CA MET A 77 0.80 3.64 8.54
C MET A 77 1.49 3.28 7.22
N VAL A 78 2.36 2.28 7.23
CA VAL A 78 3.23 1.96 6.10
C VAL A 78 2.73 0.77 5.26
N SER A 79 2.90 0.88 3.94
CA SER A 79 2.70 -0.20 2.97
C SER A 79 3.79 -0.18 1.91
N SER A 80 4.14 -1.34 1.34
CA SER A 80 5.04 -1.38 0.19
C SER A 80 4.36 -0.77 -1.04
N GLY A 81 5.15 -0.38 -2.04
CA GLY A 81 4.65 0.28 -3.23
C GLY A 81 4.03 1.64 -2.92
N ASP A 82 2.89 1.91 -3.50
CA ASP A 82 2.09 3.11 -3.29
C ASP A 82 0.91 2.83 -2.35
N SER A 83 0.62 3.75 -1.43
CA SER A 83 -0.43 3.58 -0.43
C SER A 83 -1.86 3.67 -1.00
N GLY A 84 -2.03 4.26 -2.18
CA GLY A 84 -3.30 4.40 -2.88
C GLY A 84 -3.56 3.33 -3.94
N ILE A 85 -2.52 2.62 -4.41
CA ILE A 85 -2.65 1.57 -5.44
C ILE A 85 -2.64 0.19 -4.78
N TYR A 86 -3.82 -0.37 -4.55
CA TYR A 86 -4.04 -1.60 -3.77
C TYR A 86 -3.37 -1.56 -2.38
N GLY A 87 -3.17 -0.36 -1.86
CA GLY A 87 -2.60 -0.10 -0.54
C GLY A 87 -3.68 0.13 0.52
N MET A 88 -3.28 0.75 1.62
CA MET A 88 -4.12 0.88 2.82
C MET A 88 -4.92 2.20 2.89
N ALA A 89 -4.69 3.16 1.97
CA ALA A 89 -5.26 4.49 2.08
C ALA A 89 -6.80 4.49 2.15
N GLY A 90 -7.47 3.78 1.25
CA GLY A 90 -8.93 3.70 1.24
C GLY A 90 -9.52 3.13 2.53
N ILE A 91 -8.89 2.07 3.08
CA ILE A 91 -9.36 1.42 4.31
C ILE A 91 -9.17 2.35 5.53
N ILE A 92 -8.08 3.09 5.58
CA ILE A 92 -7.81 4.04 6.69
C ILE A 92 -8.89 5.12 6.74
N TYR A 93 -9.24 5.75 5.61
CA TYR A 93 -10.29 6.76 5.58
C TYR A 93 -11.63 6.20 6.04
N GLN A 94 -12.01 5.02 5.56
CA GLN A 94 -13.24 4.35 5.97
C GLN A 94 -13.25 4.07 7.48
N VAL A 95 -12.17 3.49 8.02
CA VAL A 95 -12.07 3.15 9.45
C VAL A 95 -12.09 4.40 10.32
N ALA A 96 -11.41 5.47 9.92
CA ALA A 96 -11.41 6.73 10.67
C ALA A 96 -12.82 7.34 10.73
N GLU A 97 -13.57 7.31 9.61
CA GLU A 97 -14.96 7.74 9.56
C GLU A 97 -15.86 6.90 10.46
N GLU A 98 -15.77 5.55 10.39
CA GLU A 98 -16.51 4.62 11.26
C GLU A 98 -16.24 4.84 12.76
N MET A 99 -15.02 5.25 13.11
CA MET A 99 -14.63 5.53 14.49
C MET A 99 -14.97 6.95 14.93
N GLY A 100 -15.44 7.82 14.04
CA GLY A 100 -15.66 9.25 14.32
C GLY A 100 -14.39 9.96 14.78
N ALA A 101 -13.24 9.57 14.23
CA ALA A 101 -11.94 10.06 14.65
C ALA A 101 -11.70 11.50 14.16
N ASP A 102 -11.45 12.42 15.09
CA ASP A 102 -11.06 13.81 14.80
C ASP A 102 -9.52 13.89 14.73
N ILE A 103 -8.97 13.44 13.61
CA ILE A 103 -7.53 13.42 13.32
C ILE A 103 -7.25 13.93 11.91
N GLU A 104 -6.07 14.48 11.69
CA GLU A 104 -5.60 14.82 10.34
C GLU A 104 -5.06 13.54 9.66
N ILE A 105 -5.53 13.25 8.43
CA ILE A 105 -5.03 12.13 7.62
C ILE A 105 -4.40 12.68 6.35
N GLU A 106 -3.14 12.30 6.10
CA GLU A 106 -2.39 12.66 4.90
C GLU A 106 -1.87 11.41 4.20
N THR A 107 -2.14 11.26 2.91
CA THR A 107 -1.61 10.18 2.09
C THR A 107 -0.28 10.59 1.46
N VAL A 108 0.75 9.77 1.67
CA VAL A 108 2.09 9.97 1.12
C VAL A 108 2.35 8.91 0.04
N PRO A 109 2.48 9.30 -1.22
CA PRO A 109 2.68 8.37 -2.32
C PRO A 109 4.04 7.69 -2.26
N GLY A 110 4.10 6.46 -2.77
CA GLY A 110 5.33 5.70 -3.00
C GLY A 110 5.47 5.26 -4.45
N VAL A 111 6.59 4.66 -4.79
CA VAL A 111 6.80 4.09 -6.13
C VAL A 111 6.06 2.75 -6.21
N THR A 112 5.02 2.69 -7.02
CA THR A 112 4.23 1.47 -7.21
C THR A 112 5.02 0.38 -7.96
N ALA A 113 4.69 -0.89 -7.71
CA ALA A 113 5.34 -2.03 -8.35
C ALA A 113 5.31 -1.98 -9.90
N ALA A 114 4.27 -1.41 -10.50
CA ALA A 114 4.19 -1.22 -11.95
C ALA A 114 5.36 -0.38 -12.47
N SER A 115 5.61 0.80 -11.88
CA SER A 115 6.72 1.68 -12.26
C SER A 115 8.08 1.04 -11.99
N ALA A 116 8.23 0.38 -10.84
CA ALA A 116 9.47 -0.30 -10.46
C ALA A 116 9.79 -1.47 -11.41
N ALA A 117 8.82 -2.30 -11.74
CA ALA A 117 8.99 -3.39 -12.71
C ALA A 117 9.28 -2.86 -14.11
N ALA A 118 8.59 -1.82 -14.55
CA ALA A 118 8.80 -1.21 -15.86
C ALA A 118 10.23 -0.67 -16.04
N SER A 119 10.81 -0.08 -15.00
CA SER A 119 12.18 0.44 -15.05
C SER A 119 13.23 -0.66 -15.31
N VAL A 120 12.98 -1.88 -14.83
CA VAL A 120 13.86 -3.05 -15.05
C VAL A 120 13.61 -3.72 -16.41
N LEU A 121 12.37 -3.62 -16.93
CA LEU A 121 11.94 -4.27 -18.17
C LEU A 121 12.13 -3.41 -19.42
N GLY A 122 12.84 -2.28 -19.35
CA GLY A 122 13.07 -1.40 -20.49
C GLY A 122 11.93 -0.41 -20.75
N ALA A 123 11.28 0.05 -19.69
CA ALA A 123 10.25 1.10 -19.70
C ALA A 123 9.04 0.81 -20.63
N PRO A 124 8.37 -0.35 -20.52
CA PRO A 124 7.24 -0.72 -21.38
C PRO A 124 5.99 0.17 -21.20
N LEU A 125 5.92 0.99 -20.14
CA LEU A 125 4.75 1.84 -19.82
C LEU A 125 4.82 3.23 -20.50
N MET A 126 5.37 3.32 -21.71
CA MET A 126 5.44 4.57 -22.47
C MET A 126 4.08 5.04 -23.01
N HIS A 127 3.13 4.13 -23.14
CA HIS A 127 1.78 4.39 -23.64
C HIS A 127 0.74 4.11 -22.54
N ASP A 128 -0.53 4.11 -22.93
CA ASP A 128 -1.64 3.87 -22.01
C ASP A 128 -1.55 2.47 -21.39
N PHE A 129 -1.83 2.39 -20.11
CA PHE A 129 -1.76 1.13 -19.39
C PHE A 129 -2.89 1.00 -18.34
N ALA A 130 -3.24 -0.24 -18.08
CA ALA A 130 -4.23 -0.62 -17.06
C ALA A 130 -3.55 -1.35 -15.89
N VAL A 131 -3.96 -1.02 -14.68
CA VAL A 131 -3.55 -1.71 -13.44
C VAL A 131 -4.71 -2.57 -12.98
N ILE A 132 -4.54 -3.90 -12.98
CA ILE A 132 -5.59 -4.87 -12.68
C ILE A 132 -5.14 -5.84 -11.60
N SER A 133 -5.89 -5.91 -10.50
CA SER A 133 -5.65 -6.92 -9.47
C SER A 133 -6.33 -8.24 -9.83
N LEU A 134 -5.57 -9.34 -9.76
CA LEU A 134 -6.09 -10.71 -9.90
C LEU A 134 -6.65 -11.27 -8.59
N SER A 135 -6.76 -10.47 -7.54
CA SER A 135 -7.35 -10.91 -6.28
C SER A 135 -8.87 -11.01 -6.39
N ASP A 136 -9.38 -12.22 -6.25
CA ASP A 136 -10.81 -12.57 -6.29
C ASP A 136 -11.48 -12.57 -4.91
N LEU A 137 -10.81 -12.06 -3.89
CA LEU A 137 -11.35 -11.99 -2.52
C LEU A 137 -12.54 -11.03 -2.39
N MET A 138 -12.46 -9.88 -3.06
CA MET A 138 -13.48 -8.81 -3.02
C MET A 138 -14.07 -8.51 -4.40
N THR A 139 -13.51 -9.09 -5.47
CA THR A 139 -13.92 -8.84 -6.84
C THR A 139 -14.20 -10.18 -7.52
N PRO A 140 -15.39 -10.41 -8.06
CA PRO A 140 -15.70 -11.64 -8.79
C PRO A 140 -14.77 -11.89 -9.98
N LEU A 141 -14.40 -13.14 -10.21
CA LEU A 141 -13.43 -13.51 -11.26
C LEU A 141 -13.88 -13.09 -12.67
N ASP A 142 -15.18 -13.22 -12.97
CA ASP A 142 -15.77 -12.81 -14.24
C ASP A 142 -15.57 -11.30 -14.50
N LEU A 143 -15.66 -10.47 -13.45
CA LEU A 143 -15.38 -9.04 -13.56
C LEU A 143 -13.89 -8.77 -13.77
N ILE A 144 -13.00 -9.54 -13.15
CA ILE A 144 -11.55 -9.43 -13.38
C ILE A 144 -11.26 -9.77 -14.84
N MET A 145 -11.77 -10.88 -15.36
CA MET A 145 -11.61 -11.30 -16.76
C MET A 145 -12.15 -10.25 -17.72
N LYS A 146 -13.35 -9.72 -17.47
CA LYS A 146 -13.92 -8.64 -18.27
C LYS A 146 -13.00 -7.40 -18.33
N ARG A 147 -12.36 -7.02 -17.23
CA ARG A 147 -11.41 -5.89 -17.19
C ARG A 147 -10.18 -6.16 -18.05
N ILE A 148 -9.66 -7.40 -18.02
CA ILE A 148 -8.53 -7.81 -18.86
C ILE A 148 -8.90 -7.77 -20.34
N ASP A 149 -10.09 -8.31 -20.70
CA ASP A 149 -10.59 -8.29 -22.07
C ASP A 149 -10.76 -6.84 -22.59
N CYS A 150 -11.32 -5.94 -21.79
CA CYS A 150 -11.46 -4.54 -22.14
C CYS A 150 -10.11 -3.86 -22.34
N ALA A 151 -9.13 -4.15 -21.50
CA ALA A 151 -7.77 -3.62 -21.66
C ALA A 151 -7.11 -4.14 -22.92
N GLY A 152 -7.28 -5.44 -23.25
CA GLY A 152 -6.79 -6.04 -24.49
C GLY A 152 -7.45 -5.45 -25.75
N GLN A 153 -8.78 -5.22 -25.71
CA GLN A 153 -9.49 -4.55 -26.81
C GLN A 153 -9.04 -3.09 -27.01
N GLY A 154 -8.64 -2.43 -25.94
CA GLY A 154 -8.10 -1.07 -25.99
C GLY A 154 -6.61 -1.00 -26.32
N ASP A 155 -5.96 -2.12 -26.59
CA ASP A 155 -4.50 -2.22 -26.84
C ASP A 155 -3.66 -1.61 -25.69
N LEU A 156 -4.15 -1.77 -24.45
CA LEU A 156 -3.47 -1.26 -23.25
C LEU A 156 -2.40 -2.24 -22.76
N ILE A 157 -1.30 -1.69 -22.26
CA ILE A 157 -0.33 -2.48 -21.49
C ILE A 157 -0.96 -2.84 -20.15
N VAL A 158 -0.93 -4.12 -19.75
CA VAL A 158 -1.61 -4.57 -18.52
C VAL A 158 -0.59 -4.87 -17.42
N CYS A 159 -0.72 -4.17 -16.30
CA CYS A 159 0.03 -4.43 -15.08
C CYS A 159 -0.82 -5.29 -14.13
N LEU A 160 -0.50 -6.58 -14.02
CA LEU A 160 -1.21 -7.52 -13.17
C LEU A 160 -0.68 -7.49 -11.72
N TYR A 161 -1.56 -7.14 -10.78
CA TYR A 161 -1.28 -7.14 -9.35
C TYR A 161 -1.87 -8.37 -8.67
N ASN A 162 -1.27 -8.77 -7.54
CA ASN A 162 -1.70 -9.92 -6.75
C ASN A 162 -1.85 -11.21 -7.59
N PRO A 163 -0.86 -11.59 -8.41
CA PRO A 163 -0.99 -12.69 -9.38
C PRO A 163 -1.12 -14.05 -8.71
N LYS A 164 -0.57 -14.22 -7.51
CA LYS A 164 -0.58 -15.49 -6.77
C LYS A 164 -0.98 -15.31 -5.30
N SER A 165 -1.61 -16.34 -4.74
CA SER A 165 -1.84 -16.50 -3.30
C SER A 165 -1.67 -17.97 -2.92
N LYS A 166 -1.71 -18.30 -1.61
CA LYS A 166 -1.65 -19.71 -1.15
C LYS A 166 -2.77 -20.58 -1.75
N LYS A 167 -3.92 -20.00 -2.08
CA LYS A 167 -5.08 -20.72 -2.65
C LYS A 167 -5.23 -20.54 -4.16
N ARG A 168 -4.53 -19.59 -4.76
CA ARG A 168 -4.65 -19.19 -6.16
C ARG A 168 -3.27 -19.18 -6.78
N THR A 169 -2.90 -20.26 -7.43
CA THR A 169 -1.56 -20.48 -7.99
C THR A 169 -1.50 -20.41 -9.51
N GLY A 170 -2.63 -20.65 -10.21
CA GLY A 170 -2.71 -20.88 -11.66
C GLY A 170 -3.34 -19.76 -12.50
N TYR A 171 -3.52 -18.52 -11.98
CA TYR A 171 -4.21 -17.47 -12.76
C TYR A 171 -3.32 -16.82 -13.83
N VAL A 172 -2.05 -17.11 -13.87
CA VAL A 172 -1.08 -16.57 -14.83
C VAL A 172 -0.46 -17.69 -15.68
N GLU A 173 -0.98 -18.90 -15.58
CA GLU A 173 -0.65 -20.05 -16.41
C GLU A 173 -1.71 -20.19 -17.52
#